data_d64141b773b2fb1295e117d15b546774
#
_entry.id   d64141b773b2fb1295e117d15b546774
#
_cell.length_a   1.000
_cell.length_b   1.000
_cell.length_c   1.000
_cell.angle_alpha   90.00
_cell.angle_beta   90.00
_cell.angle_gamma   90.00
#
_symmetry.space_group_name_H-M   'P 1'
#
loop_
_entity.id
_entity.type
_entity.pdbx_description
1 polymer ?
#
loop_
_entity_poly.entity_id
_entity_poly.type
_entity_poly.pdbx_seq_one_letter_code
_entity_poly.pdbx_strand_id
1 'polypeptide(L)'
;CPVFYYKGKQKHDIWGNIEKALIGYSSNKKIRFKAASGGALTEICCYLLENKKVDAIIHTTYDPDDQTKTISCVSTTVEEVISRCGSRYGISVPLKDILQIVQSDKKYAFVGKPCDVMALRRYLNKNEKLTKNIIYLLSFFCAGEPSVNAQDELLKKMGTSRQGCDTLVYRGNGWPGF
;
A
#
# COMPACT_ATOMS: atom_id res chain seq x y z
N CYS A 1 11.72 -13.45 -1.50
CA CYS A 1 10.97 -12.37 -2.15
C CYS A 1 11.11 -12.47 -3.67
N PRO A 2 10.02 -12.54 -4.45
CA PRO A 2 10.10 -12.74 -5.90
C PRO A 2 10.76 -11.57 -6.64
N VAL A 3 10.89 -10.41 -6.02
CA VAL A 3 11.57 -9.24 -6.60
C VAL A 3 13.06 -9.49 -6.87
N PHE A 4 13.73 -10.32 -6.08
CA PHE A 4 15.14 -10.68 -6.27
C PHE A 4 15.40 -11.47 -7.57
N TYR A 5 14.39 -12.08 -8.15
CA TYR A 5 14.51 -12.85 -9.41
C TYR A 5 14.19 -12.02 -10.65
N TYR A 6 13.86 -10.74 -10.51
CA TYR A 6 13.56 -9.87 -11.64
C TYR A 6 14.85 -9.43 -12.33
N LYS A 7 15.14 -10.01 -13.48
CA LYS A 7 16.23 -9.61 -14.38
C LYS A 7 15.67 -8.67 -15.44
N GLY A 8 15.63 -7.37 -15.17
CA GLY A 8 15.37 -6.34 -16.17
C GLY A 8 16.67 -5.77 -16.75
N LYS A 9 16.59 -4.96 -17.80
CA LYS A 9 17.73 -4.13 -18.23
C LYS A 9 17.98 -3.11 -17.14
N GLN A 10 19.00 -3.33 -16.32
CA GLN A 10 19.32 -2.46 -15.18
C GLN A 10 20.28 -1.36 -15.64
N LYS A 11 19.95 -0.11 -15.34
CA LYS A 11 20.85 1.04 -15.53
C LYS A 11 21.61 1.40 -14.25
N HIS A 12 21.19 0.87 -13.11
CA HIS A 12 21.82 1.10 -11.81
C HIS A 12 21.86 -0.21 -11.02
N ASP A 13 22.99 -0.52 -10.42
CA ASP A 13 23.26 -1.82 -9.79
C ASP A 13 22.35 -2.13 -8.60
N ILE A 14 21.97 -1.11 -7.82
CA ILE A 14 21.12 -1.26 -6.64
C ILE A 14 19.65 -1.04 -6.97
N TRP A 15 19.33 0.02 -7.72
CA TRP A 15 17.95 0.48 -7.91
C TRP A 15 17.30 0.00 -9.20
N GLY A 16 18.05 -0.57 -10.12
CA GLY A 16 17.56 -0.99 -11.43
C GLY A 16 17.27 0.20 -12.36
N ASN A 17 16.20 0.09 -13.14
CA ASN A 17 15.80 1.17 -14.06
C ASN A 17 15.08 2.28 -13.31
N ILE A 18 15.70 3.45 -13.27
CA ILE A 18 15.13 4.68 -12.71
C ILE A 18 15.02 5.70 -13.85
N GLU A 19 13.81 6.20 -14.08
CA GLU A 19 13.60 7.33 -14.99
C GLU A 19 13.82 8.65 -14.27
N LYS A 20 13.30 8.78 -13.05
CA LYS A 20 13.42 9.98 -12.23
C LYS A 20 13.36 9.63 -10.75
N ALA A 21 14.25 10.23 -9.96
CA ALA A 21 14.23 10.17 -8.50
C ALA A 21 13.88 11.55 -7.93
N LEU A 22 12.94 11.59 -7.01
CA LEU A 22 12.49 12.80 -6.35
C LEU A 22 12.42 12.57 -4.84
N ILE A 23 12.61 13.61 -4.06
CA ILE A 23 12.36 13.64 -2.62
C ILE A 23 11.17 14.58 -2.40
N GLY A 24 10.22 14.15 -1.59
CA GLY A 24 9.03 14.94 -1.32
C GLY A 24 8.23 14.44 -0.13
N TYR A 25 7.28 15.26 0.28
CA TYR A 25 6.34 14.97 1.35
C TYR A 25 5.02 15.67 1.04
N SER A 26 3.95 15.26 1.72
CA SER A 26 2.65 15.92 1.63
C SER A 26 2.71 17.35 2.20
N SER A 27 2.23 18.33 1.47
CA SER A 27 2.02 19.69 1.97
C SER A 27 0.82 19.78 2.92
N ASN A 28 -0.10 18.82 2.85
CA ASN A 28 -1.23 18.70 3.77
C ASN A 28 -0.74 18.20 5.13
N LYS A 29 -0.79 19.08 6.15
CA LYS A 29 -0.33 18.78 7.51
C LYS A 29 -1.03 17.57 8.13
N LYS A 30 -2.32 17.35 7.85
CA LYS A 30 -3.09 16.21 8.37
C LYS A 30 -2.58 14.89 7.77
N ILE A 31 -2.36 14.85 6.45
CA ILE A 31 -1.80 13.68 5.78
C ILE A 31 -0.37 13.44 6.26
N ARG A 32 0.45 14.48 6.31
CA ARG A 32 1.84 14.38 6.76
C ARG A 32 1.98 13.85 8.18
N PHE A 33 1.09 14.26 9.09
CA PHE A 33 1.07 13.76 10.45
C PHE A 33 0.61 12.30 10.53
N LYS A 34 -0.52 11.98 9.88
CA LYS A 34 -1.16 10.67 10.03
C LYS A 34 -0.47 9.55 9.25
N ALA A 35 0.01 9.85 8.05
CA ALA A 35 0.65 8.88 7.17
C ALA A 35 2.13 8.62 7.56
N ALA A 36 2.68 7.54 7.04
CA ALA A 36 4.10 7.23 7.19
C ALA A 36 4.94 7.92 6.10
N SER A 37 6.24 8.11 6.37
CA SER A 37 7.25 8.59 5.38
C SER A 37 6.83 9.87 4.66
N GLY A 38 6.36 10.87 5.43
CA GLY A 38 5.98 12.17 4.89
C GLY A 38 4.65 12.20 4.12
N GLY A 39 3.96 11.07 3.98
CA GLY A 39 2.62 11.00 3.38
C GLY A 39 2.57 11.11 1.86
N ALA A 40 3.71 11.03 1.15
CA ALA A 40 3.76 11.23 -0.29
C ALA A 40 2.84 10.26 -1.06
N LEU A 41 2.86 8.97 -0.73
CA LEU A 41 2.00 7.97 -1.37
C LEU A 41 0.51 8.23 -1.10
N THR A 42 0.16 8.59 0.13
CA THR A 42 -1.22 8.95 0.51
C THR A 42 -1.68 10.18 -0.26
N GLU A 43 -0.84 11.22 -0.37
CA GLU A 43 -1.13 12.43 -1.13
C GLU A 43 -1.37 12.12 -2.61
N ILE A 44 -0.55 11.27 -3.22
CA ILE A 44 -0.75 10.83 -4.62
C ILE A 44 -2.11 10.15 -4.77
N CYS A 45 -2.50 9.28 -3.86
CA CYS A 45 -3.81 8.62 -3.90
C CYS A 45 -4.96 9.64 -3.79
N CYS A 46 -4.85 10.59 -2.86
CA CYS A 46 -5.83 11.67 -2.71
C CYS A 46 -5.93 12.51 -3.99
N TYR A 47 -4.79 12.93 -4.54
CA TYR A 47 -4.72 13.69 -5.79
C TYR A 47 -5.40 12.96 -6.96
N LEU A 48 -5.20 11.65 -7.08
CA LEU A 48 -5.80 10.85 -8.15
C LEU A 48 -7.33 10.82 -8.06
N LEU A 49 -7.88 10.74 -6.85
CA LEU A 49 -9.33 10.80 -6.61
C LEU A 49 -9.90 12.20 -6.84
N GLU A 50 -9.31 13.23 -6.24
CA GLU A 50 -9.76 14.63 -6.33
C GLU A 50 -9.80 15.13 -7.79
N ASN A 51 -8.79 14.75 -8.58
CA ASN A 51 -8.69 15.12 -9.98
C ASN A 51 -9.39 14.12 -10.92
N LYS A 52 -10.21 13.22 -10.39
CA LYS A 52 -10.98 12.24 -11.17
C LYS A 52 -10.12 11.45 -12.17
N LYS A 53 -8.86 11.23 -11.83
CA LYS A 53 -7.96 10.38 -12.62
C LYS A 53 -8.30 8.89 -12.44
N VAL A 54 -8.83 8.55 -11.27
CA VAL A 54 -9.39 7.24 -10.94
C VAL A 54 -10.69 7.41 -10.15
N ASP A 55 -11.51 6.37 -10.16
CA ASP A 55 -12.76 6.31 -9.40
C ASP A 55 -12.54 5.70 -8.01
N ALA A 56 -11.48 4.92 -7.85
CA ALA A 56 -11.16 4.27 -6.58
C ALA A 56 -9.69 3.88 -6.46
N ILE A 57 -9.26 3.72 -5.21
CA ILE A 57 -7.94 3.20 -4.82
C ILE A 57 -8.11 1.82 -4.20
N ILE A 58 -7.45 0.81 -4.76
CA ILE A 58 -7.35 -0.53 -4.18
C ILE A 58 -6.08 -0.59 -3.36
N HIS A 59 -6.20 -0.83 -2.07
CA HIS A 59 -5.08 -0.87 -1.14
C HIS A 59 -5.35 -1.78 0.07
N THR A 60 -4.57 -1.69 1.12
CA THR A 60 -4.78 -2.46 2.36
C THR A 60 -5.13 -1.56 3.53
N THR A 61 -5.91 -2.09 4.47
CA THR A 61 -6.23 -1.46 5.74
C THR A 61 -6.15 -2.49 6.87
N TYR A 62 -6.38 -2.06 8.11
CA TYR A 62 -6.58 -2.98 9.22
C TYR A 62 -7.89 -3.74 9.05
N ASP A 63 -7.89 -4.98 9.52
CA ASP A 63 -9.11 -5.74 9.71
C ASP A 63 -9.92 -5.07 10.84
N PRO A 64 -11.20 -4.73 10.64
CA PRO A 64 -12.01 -4.12 11.69
C PRO A 64 -12.20 -5.01 12.92
N ASP A 65 -12.18 -6.34 12.73
CA ASP A 65 -12.37 -7.31 13.80
C ASP A 65 -11.07 -7.69 14.50
N ASP A 66 -9.92 -7.42 13.87
CA ASP A 66 -8.59 -7.70 14.44
C ASP A 66 -7.56 -6.69 13.89
N GLN A 67 -7.30 -5.64 14.61
CA GLN A 67 -6.37 -4.57 14.22
C GLN A 67 -4.93 -5.05 13.98
N THR A 68 -4.59 -6.26 14.39
CA THR A 68 -3.28 -6.88 14.12
C THR A 68 -3.19 -7.51 12.73
N LYS A 69 -4.32 -7.68 12.04
CA LYS A 69 -4.42 -8.20 10.68
C LYS A 69 -4.61 -7.08 9.64
N THR A 70 -4.43 -7.44 8.40
CA THR A 70 -4.69 -6.55 7.25
C THR A 70 -5.64 -7.21 6.26
N ILE A 71 -6.50 -6.38 5.69
CA ILE A 71 -7.40 -6.76 4.61
C ILE A 71 -7.20 -5.87 3.39
N SER A 72 -7.57 -6.39 2.21
CA SER A 72 -7.72 -5.58 1.01
C SER A 72 -8.96 -4.69 1.15
N CYS A 73 -8.85 -3.46 0.68
CA CYS A 73 -9.98 -2.52 0.69
C CYS A 73 -9.98 -1.64 -0.55
N VAL A 74 -11.13 -1.01 -0.77
CA VAL A 74 -11.34 0.00 -1.82
C VAL A 74 -11.72 1.30 -1.15
N SER A 75 -11.02 2.38 -1.53
CA SER A 75 -11.34 3.74 -1.12
C SER A 75 -11.82 4.55 -2.32
N THR A 76 -12.95 5.21 -2.19
CA THR A 76 -13.58 6.05 -3.23
C THR A 76 -13.54 7.52 -2.88
N THR A 77 -13.19 7.85 -1.63
CA THR A 77 -13.07 9.24 -1.15
C THR A 77 -11.71 9.49 -0.53
N VAL A 78 -11.35 10.76 -0.47
CA VAL A 78 -10.11 11.24 0.17
C VAL A 78 -10.08 10.91 1.66
N GLU A 79 -11.22 11.06 2.32
CA GLU A 79 -11.40 10.76 3.74
C GLU A 79 -11.13 9.28 4.04
N GLU A 80 -11.61 8.39 3.19
CA GLU A 80 -11.34 6.95 3.32
C GLU A 80 -9.84 6.65 3.15
N VAL A 81 -9.17 7.24 2.16
CA VAL A 81 -7.73 7.08 1.96
C VAL A 81 -6.95 7.56 3.18
N ILE A 82 -7.27 8.75 3.71
CA ILE A 82 -6.62 9.32 4.89
C ILE A 82 -6.92 8.49 6.14
N SER A 83 -8.13 7.98 6.30
CA SER A 83 -8.48 7.16 7.47
C SER A 83 -7.70 5.85 7.51
N ARG A 84 -7.36 5.30 6.36
CA ARG A 84 -6.70 4.00 6.16
C ARG A 84 -5.20 4.09 5.91
N CYS A 85 -4.60 5.28 5.97
CA CYS A 85 -3.17 5.47 5.75
C CYS A 85 -2.30 4.97 6.94
N GLY A 86 -0.98 4.97 6.75
CA GLY A 86 0.01 4.48 7.71
C GLY A 86 0.62 3.14 7.30
N SER A 87 1.80 2.85 7.86
CA SER A 87 2.49 1.58 7.58
C SER A 87 1.88 0.44 8.38
N ARG A 88 1.82 -0.72 7.74
CA ARG A 88 1.40 -1.98 8.35
C ARG A 88 2.44 -3.05 8.09
N TYR A 89 2.97 -3.65 9.15
CA TYR A 89 3.97 -4.71 9.07
C TYR A 89 3.33 -6.04 9.47
N GLY A 90 2.40 -6.50 8.64
CA GLY A 90 1.70 -7.76 8.80
C GLY A 90 1.45 -8.41 7.44
N ILE A 91 1.07 -9.69 7.45
CA ILE A 91 0.75 -10.41 6.22
C ILE A 91 -0.41 -9.72 5.50
N SER A 92 -0.20 -9.43 4.21
CA SER A 92 -1.21 -8.79 3.37
C SER A 92 -1.35 -9.50 2.03
N VAL A 93 -2.58 -9.59 1.56
CA VAL A 93 -2.95 -10.25 0.29
C VAL A 93 -3.84 -9.35 -0.58
N PRO A 94 -3.34 -8.18 -1.01
CA PRO A 94 -4.16 -7.15 -1.67
C PRO A 94 -4.71 -7.59 -3.03
N LEU A 95 -4.21 -8.69 -3.59
CA LEU A 95 -4.67 -9.22 -4.87
C LEU A 95 -5.77 -10.29 -4.74
N LYS A 96 -6.11 -10.73 -3.52
CA LYS A 96 -7.03 -11.85 -3.29
C LYS A 96 -8.34 -11.70 -4.06
N ASP A 97 -8.95 -10.53 -4.00
CA ASP A 97 -10.29 -10.30 -4.56
C ASP A 97 -10.26 -9.31 -5.75
N ILE A 98 -9.08 -9.11 -6.38
CA ILE A 98 -8.88 -8.09 -7.41
C ILE A 98 -9.85 -8.23 -8.59
N LEU A 99 -10.16 -9.46 -9.01
CA LEU A 99 -11.06 -9.73 -10.12
C LEU A 99 -12.53 -9.45 -9.81
N GLN A 100 -12.90 -9.52 -8.53
CA GLN A 100 -14.26 -9.22 -8.06
C GLN A 100 -14.42 -7.72 -7.80
N ILE A 101 -13.35 -7.05 -7.39
CA ILE A 101 -13.34 -5.61 -7.09
C ILE A 101 -13.42 -4.78 -8.38
N VAL A 102 -12.69 -5.19 -9.44
CA VAL A 102 -12.56 -4.40 -10.66
C VAL A 102 -13.81 -4.52 -11.53
N GLN A 103 -14.55 -3.43 -11.64
CA GLN A 103 -15.71 -3.29 -12.51
C GLN A 103 -15.30 -2.67 -13.85
N SER A 104 -16.00 -3.05 -14.92
CA SER A 104 -15.61 -2.69 -16.29
C SER A 104 -15.73 -1.20 -16.65
N ASP A 105 -16.54 -0.45 -15.91
CA ASP A 105 -16.84 0.97 -16.12
C ASP A 105 -16.02 1.91 -15.24
N LYS A 106 -15.18 1.37 -14.35
CA LYS A 106 -14.42 2.15 -13.38
C LYS A 106 -12.91 2.07 -13.61
N LYS A 107 -12.24 3.14 -13.19
CA LYS A 107 -10.77 3.29 -13.22
C LYS A 107 -10.20 3.21 -11.82
N TYR A 108 -9.12 2.46 -11.66
CA TYR A 108 -8.51 2.20 -10.36
C TYR A 108 -7.03 2.55 -10.34
N ALA A 109 -6.55 2.98 -9.18
CA ALA A 109 -5.15 2.88 -8.82
C ALA A 109 -4.98 1.73 -7.82
N PHE A 110 -3.96 0.92 -8.00
CA PHE A 110 -3.60 -0.15 -7.08
C PHE A 110 -2.36 0.24 -6.29
N VAL A 111 -2.40 0.06 -4.98
CA VAL A 111 -1.28 0.27 -4.05
C VAL A 111 -0.90 -1.06 -3.41
N GLY A 112 0.33 -1.49 -3.59
CA GLY A 112 0.82 -2.75 -3.03
C GLY A 112 2.33 -2.79 -2.85
N LYS A 113 2.81 -3.88 -2.25
CA LYS A 113 4.24 -4.18 -2.18
C LYS A 113 4.81 -4.33 -3.60
N PRO A 114 6.12 -4.17 -3.80
CA PRO A 114 6.73 -4.37 -5.12
C PRO A 114 6.40 -5.72 -5.77
N CYS A 115 6.31 -6.79 -4.97
CA CYS A 115 5.94 -8.11 -5.46
C CYS A 115 4.46 -8.18 -5.91
N ASP A 116 3.54 -7.54 -5.21
CA ASP A 116 2.12 -7.47 -5.59
C ASP A 116 1.96 -6.68 -6.89
N VAL A 117 2.61 -5.52 -6.98
CA VAL A 117 2.60 -4.68 -8.19
C VAL A 117 3.18 -5.42 -9.39
N MET A 118 4.29 -6.15 -9.20
CA MET A 118 4.90 -6.93 -10.26
C MET A 118 4.01 -8.10 -10.71
N ALA A 119 3.39 -8.81 -9.77
CA ALA A 119 2.45 -9.89 -10.07
C ALA A 119 1.23 -9.35 -10.85
N LEU A 120 0.64 -8.27 -10.36
CA LEU A 120 -0.50 -7.63 -11.03
C LEU A 120 -0.13 -7.13 -12.43
N ARG A 121 1.00 -6.47 -12.61
CA ARG A 121 1.47 -6.01 -13.94
C ARG A 121 1.63 -7.17 -14.92
N ARG A 122 2.21 -8.29 -14.48
CA ARG A 122 2.32 -9.49 -15.32
C ARG A 122 0.97 -10.07 -15.72
N TYR A 123 0.03 -10.03 -14.80
CA TYR A 123 -1.33 -10.48 -15.03
C TYR A 123 -2.05 -9.55 -16.03
N LEU A 124 -1.96 -8.24 -15.84
CA LEU A 124 -2.54 -7.24 -16.74
C LEU A 124 -2.02 -7.34 -18.15
N ASN A 125 -0.71 -7.57 -18.35
CA ASN A 125 -0.10 -7.75 -19.67
C ASN A 125 -0.70 -8.92 -20.48
N LYS A 126 -1.38 -9.84 -19.80
CA LYS A 126 -2.06 -11.00 -20.44
C LYS A 126 -3.60 -10.81 -20.48
N ASN A 127 -4.13 -9.76 -19.91
CA ASN A 127 -5.56 -9.54 -19.71
C ASN A 127 -5.94 -8.10 -20.05
N GLU A 128 -6.06 -7.79 -21.33
CA GLU A 128 -6.32 -6.44 -21.85
C GLU A 128 -7.57 -5.78 -21.24
N LYS A 129 -8.61 -6.55 -20.93
CA LYS A 129 -9.84 -6.02 -20.34
C LYS A 129 -9.56 -5.32 -19.00
N LEU A 130 -8.73 -5.92 -18.14
CA LEU A 130 -8.38 -5.34 -16.84
C LEU A 130 -7.36 -4.22 -16.93
N THR A 131 -6.52 -4.21 -17.97
CA THR A 131 -5.52 -3.16 -18.18
C THR A 131 -6.16 -1.79 -18.36
N LYS A 132 -7.36 -1.73 -18.95
CA LYS A 132 -8.12 -0.49 -19.14
C LYS A 132 -8.68 0.08 -17.84
N ASN A 133 -8.83 -0.77 -16.83
CA ASN A 133 -9.42 -0.40 -15.55
C ASN A 133 -8.37 -0.05 -14.50
N ILE A 134 -7.27 -0.78 -14.42
CA ILE A 134 -6.19 -0.51 -13.44
C ILE A 134 -5.12 0.34 -14.12
N ILE A 135 -5.22 1.66 -13.95
CA ILE A 135 -4.43 2.64 -14.69
C ILE A 135 -3.10 2.96 -14.01
N TYR A 136 -3.09 2.97 -12.67
CA TYR A 136 -1.91 3.28 -11.88
C TYR A 136 -1.55 2.10 -10.99
N LEU A 137 -0.26 1.77 -11.00
CA LEU A 137 0.35 0.79 -10.11
C LEU A 137 1.35 1.52 -9.22
N LEU A 138 0.99 1.69 -7.97
CA LEU A 138 1.75 2.42 -6.97
C LEU A 138 2.39 1.44 -5.98
N SER A 139 3.62 1.71 -5.60
CA SER A 139 4.34 0.88 -4.65
C SER A 139 5.14 1.72 -3.66
N PHE A 140 5.63 1.07 -2.63
CA PHE A 140 6.48 1.64 -1.59
C PHE A 140 7.71 0.75 -1.40
N PHE A 141 8.75 1.27 -0.75
CA PHE A 141 9.92 0.46 -0.41
C PHE A 141 9.53 -0.59 0.63
N CYS A 142 9.87 -1.85 0.35
CA CYS A 142 9.55 -2.98 1.19
C CYS A 142 10.83 -3.73 1.56
N ALA A 143 11.11 -3.85 2.85
CA ALA A 143 12.25 -4.60 3.38
C ALA A 143 11.91 -6.06 3.72
N GLY A 144 10.66 -6.47 3.51
CA GLY A 144 10.15 -7.80 3.82
C GLY A 144 8.83 -7.73 4.59
N GLU A 145 8.22 -8.89 4.77
CA GLU A 145 6.96 -9.05 5.48
C GLU A 145 7.22 -9.92 6.71
N PRO A 146 7.00 -9.43 7.94
CA PRO A 146 7.25 -10.20 9.14
C PRO A 146 6.25 -11.35 9.25
N SER A 147 6.67 -12.43 9.89
CA SER A 147 5.78 -13.55 10.18
C SER A 147 4.77 -13.19 11.28
N VAL A 148 3.70 -13.95 11.36
CA VAL A 148 2.72 -13.87 12.45
C VAL A 148 3.40 -14.02 13.81
N ASN A 149 4.33 -14.95 13.94
CA ASN A 149 5.07 -15.19 15.19
C ASN A 149 5.92 -13.98 15.59
N ALA A 150 6.57 -13.31 14.64
CA ALA A 150 7.35 -12.11 14.93
C ALA A 150 6.48 -10.98 15.46
N GLN A 151 5.25 -10.86 14.95
CA GLN A 151 4.28 -9.89 15.45
C GLN A 151 3.82 -10.25 16.88
N ASP A 152 3.56 -11.53 17.15
CA ASP A 152 3.18 -12.00 18.48
C ASP A 152 4.29 -11.75 19.53
N GLU A 153 5.55 -11.99 19.15
CA GLU A 153 6.68 -11.68 20.01
C GLU A 153 6.82 -10.18 20.29
N LEU A 154 6.56 -9.34 19.28
CA LEU A 154 6.55 -7.89 19.46
C LEU A 154 5.46 -7.46 20.46
N LEU A 155 4.23 -7.93 20.28
CA LEU A 155 3.12 -7.62 21.19
C LEU A 155 3.43 -8.09 22.62
N LYS A 156 3.97 -9.28 22.77
CA LYS A 156 4.40 -9.82 24.08
C LYS A 156 5.46 -8.93 24.73
N LYS A 157 6.46 -8.44 23.99
CA LYS A 157 7.47 -7.50 24.50
C LYS A 157 6.85 -6.16 24.92
N MET A 158 5.76 -5.76 24.29
CA MET A 158 4.98 -4.56 24.67
C MET A 158 4.00 -4.82 25.83
N GLY A 159 3.97 -6.03 26.39
CA GLY A 159 3.10 -6.39 27.51
C GLY A 159 1.64 -6.66 27.12
N THR A 160 1.38 -6.97 25.86
CA THR A 160 0.02 -7.22 25.35
C THR A 160 -0.04 -8.48 24.48
N SER A 161 -1.22 -8.79 23.97
CA SER A 161 -1.49 -9.86 23.00
C SER A 161 -2.40 -9.35 21.90
N ARG A 162 -2.70 -10.16 20.90
CA ARG A 162 -3.65 -9.79 19.83
C ARG A 162 -5.03 -9.45 20.37
N GLN A 163 -5.51 -10.22 21.35
CA GLN A 163 -6.83 -10.02 21.98
C GLN A 163 -6.89 -8.76 22.84
N GLY A 164 -5.75 -8.30 23.36
CA GLY A 164 -5.63 -7.08 24.14
C GLY A 164 -5.15 -5.87 23.33
N CYS A 165 -5.16 -5.95 22.00
CA CYS A 165 -4.66 -4.89 21.12
C CYS A 165 -5.79 -4.23 20.35
N ASP A 166 -6.34 -3.13 20.89
CA ASP A 166 -7.40 -2.37 20.24
C ASP A 166 -6.91 -1.58 19.02
N THR A 167 -5.66 -1.17 19.02
CA THR A 167 -5.07 -0.40 17.93
C THR A 167 -3.57 -0.67 17.80
N LEU A 168 -3.11 -1.00 16.61
CA LEU A 168 -1.69 -1.23 16.33
C LEU A 168 -1.19 -0.24 15.27
N VAL A 169 -0.38 0.72 15.70
CA VAL A 169 0.24 1.72 14.83
C VAL A 169 1.75 1.50 14.80
N TYR A 170 2.28 1.07 13.66
CA TYR A 170 3.71 0.90 13.49
C TYR A 170 4.43 2.20 13.14
N ARG A 171 3.82 3.02 12.27
CA ARG A 171 4.35 4.30 11.79
C ARG A 171 3.19 5.21 11.40
N GLY A 172 3.33 6.48 11.66
CA GLY A 172 2.31 7.49 11.47
C GLY A 172 2.13 8.29 12.76
N ASN A 173 1.17 9.18 12.81
CA ASN A 173 0.92 10.08 13.95
C ASN A 173 2.19 10.84 14.37
N GLY A 174 2.96 11.34 13.41
CA GLY A 174 4.21 12.06 13.64
C GLY A 174 5.45 11.19 13.86
N TRP A 175 5.36 9.86 13.83
CA TRP A 175 6.49 8.97 14.07
C TRP A 175 6.76 7.97 12.94
N PRO A 176 8.01 7.70 12.58
CA PRO A 176 9.12 8.64 12.47
C PRO A 176 8.94 9.41 11.17
N GLY A 177 9.34 10.63 11.11
CA GLY A 177 9.38 11.29 9.82
C GLY A 177 8.79 12.70 9.76
N PHE A 178 8.88 13.36 10.87
CA PHE A 178 8.85 14.82 10.86
C PHE A 178 10.25 15.35 10.95
#